data_873e32f75bd9d8e155b9a2bdc00bba09
#
_entry.id   873e32f75bd9d8e155b9a2bdc00bba09
#
_cell.length_a   1.000
_cell.length_b   1.000
_cell.length_c   1.000
_cell.angle_alpha   90.00
_cell.angle_beta   90.00
_cell.angle_gamma   90.00
#
_symmetry.space_group_name_H-M   'P 1'
#
loop_
_entity.id
_entity.type
_entity.pdbx_description
1 polymer ?
#
loop_
_entity_poly.entity_id
_entity_poly.type
_entity_poly.pdbx_seq_one_letter_code
_entity_poly.pdbx_strand_id
1 'polypeptide(L)' 'MAQVPILRPGEVVRVFQSFGWGIARQRGSHIIMTKPTNIATLSIPDHPQVARGTPRALIGRAGLTVDEFLSALK' A
#
# COMPACT_ATOMS: atom_id res chain seq x y z
N MET A 1 -15.53 13.97 -0.92
CA MET A 1 -14.14 13.56 -0.63
C MET A 1 -13.98 12.06 -0.82
N ALA A 2 -12.94 11.65 -1.53
CA ALA A 2 -12.68 10.24 -1.76
C ALA A 2 -12.30 9.54 -0.45
N GLN A 3 -12.84 8.38 -0.21
CA GLN A 3 -12.53 7.55 0.95
C GLN A 3 -11.89 6.25 0.51
N VAL A 4 -10.88 5.82 1.24
CA VAL A 4 -10.24 4.53 1.00
C VAL A 4 -11.12 3.46 1.64
N PRO A 5 -11.60 2.47 0.86
CA PRO A 5 -12.40 1.39 1.43
C PRO A 5 -11.53 0.44 2.27
N ILE A 6 -12.18 -0.45 3.00
CA ILE A 6 -11.47 -1.52 3.70
C ILE A 6 -11.01 -2.51 2.65
N LEU A 7 -9.70 -2.78 2.62
CA LEU A 7 -9.06 -3.58 1.60
C LEU A 7 -8.36 -4.80 2.20
N ARG A 8 -8.16 -5.82 1.36
CA ARG A 8 -7.33 -6.95 1.71
C ARG A 8 -5.87 -6.61 1.41
N PRO A 9 -4.91 -7.21 2.13
CA PRO A 9 -3.49 -6.93 1.89
C PRO A 9 -3.06 -7.14 0.45
N GLY A 10 -3.56 -8.19 -0.21
CA GLY A 10 -3.23 -8.47 -1.60
C GLY A 10 -3.67 -7.36 -2.57
N GLU A 11 -4.79 -6.72 -2.28
CA GLU A 11 -5.27 -5.60 -3.09
C GLU A 11 -4.34 -4.39 -2.92
N VAL A 12 -3.95 -4.10 -1.67
CA VAL A 12 -3.05 -2.99 -1.36
C VAL A 12 -1.70 -3.20 -2.03
N VAL A 13 -1.15 -4.41 -1.91
CA VAL A 13 0.13 -4.77 -2.54
C VAL A 13 0.06 -4.56 -4.05
N ARG A 14 -1.01 -5.06 -4.68
CA ARG A 14 -1.16 -4.96 -6.13
C ARG A 14 -1.19 -3.52 -6.61
N VAL A 15 -1.88 -2.64 -5.89
CA VAL A 15 -1.92 -1.23 -6.25
C VAL A 15 -0.53 -0.62 -6.18
N PHE A 16 0.20 -0.85 -5.09
CA PHE A 16 1.55 -0.30 -4.97
C PHE A 16 2.50 -0.89 -6.01
N GLN A 17 2.34 -2.16 -6.36
CA GLN A 17 3.13 -2.77 -7.43
C GLN A 17 2.93 -2.04 -8.76
N SER A 18 1.72 -1.59 -9.03
CA SER A 18 1.43 -0.85 -10.25
C SER A 18 2.13 0.51 -10.31
N PHE A 19 2.59 1.02 -9.16
CA PHE A 19 3.36 2.26 -9.07
C PHE A 19 4.87 2.02 -8.92
N GLY A 20 5.31 0.79 -9.10
CA GLY A 20 6.74 0.48 -9.10
C GLY A 20 7.28 -0.03 -7.77
N TRP A 21 6.43 -0.24 -6.77
CA TRP A 21 6.86 -0.85 -5.52
C TRP A 21 6.93 -2.37 -5.67
N GLY A 22 7.93 -2.97 -5.03
CA GLY A 22 8.09 -4.42 -5.05
C GLY A 22 8.15 -4.98 -3.64
N ILE A 23 7.74 -6.23 -3.47
CA ILE A 23 7.85 -6.91 -2.19
C ILE A 23 9.32 -7.26 -1.95
N ALA A 24 9.91 -6.69 -0.90
CA ALA A 24 11.28 -6.98 -0.52
C ALA A 24 11.36 -8.23 0.36
N ARG A 25 10.45 -8.34 1.32
CA ARG A 25 10.37 -9.48 2.23
C ARG A 25 9.08 -9.41 3.03
N GLN A 26 8.80 -10.48 3.78
CA GLN A 26 7.73 -10.49 4.76
C GLN A 26 8.34 -10.72 6.14
N ARG A 27 8.00 -9.85 7.08
CA ARG A 27 8.45 -9.96 8.47
C ARG A 27 7.24 -10.23 9.35
N GLY A 28 7.08 -11.48 9.78
CA GLY A 28 5.92 -11.87 10.56
C GLY A 28 4.63 -11.55 9.81
N SER A 29 3.81 -10.70 10.40
CA SER A 29 2.52 -10.30 9.81
C SER A 29 2.61 -9.02 8.99
N HIS A 30 3.80 -8.61 8.55
CA HIS A 30 3.98 -7.40 7.75
C HIS A 30 4.68 -7.71 6.43
N ILE A 31 4.09 -7.22 5.34
CA ILE A 31 4.69 -7.31 4.01
C ILE A 31 5.49 -6.03 3.78
N ILE A 32 6.78 -6.16 3.54
CA ILE A 32 7.67 -5.01 3.38
C ILE A 32 7.86 -4.75 1.89
N MET A 33 7.52 -3.53 1.45
CA MET A 33 7.68 -3.13 0.07
C MET A 33 8.69 -2.00 -0.06
N THR A 34 9.49 -2.05 -1.12
CA THR A 34 10.49 -1.04 -1.42
C THR A 34 10.38 -0.62 -2.88
N LYS A 35 10.96 0.55 -3.19
CA LYS A 35 11.00 1.07 -4.55
C LYS A 35 12.41 1.62 -4.81
N PRO A 36 13.04 1.27 -5.94
CA PRO A 36 14.45 1.67 -6.19
C PRO A 36 14.69 3.16 -6.15
N THR A 37 13.70 3.97 -6.51
CA THR A 37 13.83 5.43 -6.57
C THR A 37 13.39 6.12 -5.28
N ASN A 38 13.04 5.37 -4.25
CA ASN A 38 12.51 5.94 -3.02
C ASN A 38 13.15 5.24 -1.81
N ILE A 39 13.64 6.03 -0.86
CA ILE A 39 14.25 5.49 0.35
C ILE A 39 13.22 5.02 1.38
N ALA A 40 11.95 5.41 1.20
CA ALA A 40 10.89 4.99 2.11
C ALA A 40 10.58 3.51 1.95
N THR A 41 10.14 2.90 3.03
CA THR A 41 9.71 1.51 3.07
C THR A 41 8.26 1.45 3.45
N LEU A 42 7.47 0.65 2.75
CA LEU A 42 6.07 0.43 3.11
C LEU A 42 5.96 -0.86 3.91
N SER A 43 5.19 -0.81 4.99
CA SER A 43 4.92 -1.98 5.82
C SER A 43 3.42 -2.21 5.82
N ILE A 44 2.99 -3.27 5.13
CA ILE A 44 1.57 -3.57 4.93
C ILE A 44 1.17 -4.70 5.87
N PRO A 45 0.24 -4.46 6.81
CA PRO A 45 -0.23 -5.53 7.70
C PRO A 45 -0.88 -6.66 6.90
N ASP A 46 -0.43 -7.89 7.14
CA ASP A 46 -0.98 -9.09 6.47
C ASP A 46 -2.12 -9.65 7.32
N HIS A 47 -3.19 -8.87 7.42
CA HIS A 47 -4.42 -9.25 8.11
C HIS A 47 -5.53 -9.45 7.09
N PRO A 48 -6.62 -10.17 7.44
CA PRO A 48 -7.73 -10.38 6.50
C PRO A 48 -8.29 -9.09 5.91
N GLN A 49 -8.23 -8.01 6.68
CA GLN A 49 -8.65 -6.69 6.22
C GLN A 49 -7.65 -5.65 6.72
N VAL A 50 -7.31 -4.71 5.86
CA VAL A 50 -6.43 -3.59 6.21
C VAL A 50 -7.33 -2.42 6.63
N ALA A 51 -7.14 -1.91 7.85
CA ALA A 51 -7.94 -0.79 8.36
C ALA A 51 -7.75 0.45 7.47
N ARG A 52 -8.81 1.27 7.39
CA ARG A 52 -8.81 2.44 6.49
C ARG A 52 -7.66 3.41 6.72
N GLY A 53 -7.29 3.63 7.97
CA GLY A 53 -6.22 4.56 8.30
C GLY A 53 -4.85 4.09 7.84
N THR A 54 -4.63 2.78 7.77
CA THR A 54 -3.36 2.21 7.36
C THR A 54 -3.05 2.48 5.87
N PRO A 55 -3.98 2.22 4.93
CA PRO A 55 -3.72 2.56 3.53
C PRO A 55 -3.48 4.05 3.31
N ARG A 56 -4.19 4.92 4.02
CA ARG A 56 -3.97 6.37 3.89
C ARG A 56 -2.55 6.76 4.27
N ALA A 57 -2.04 6.24 5.37
CA ALA A 57 -0.68 6.51 5.81
C ALA A 57 0.34 6.00 4.77
N LEU A 58 0.10 4.81 4.22
CA LEU A 58 0.96 4.22 3.21
C LEU A 58 0.92 5.02 1.91
N ILE A 59 -0.25 5.46 1.48
CA ILE A 59 -0.41 6.30 0.29
C ILE A 59 0.44 7.57 0.41
N GLY A 60 0.34 8.26 1.54
CA GLY A 60 1.14 9.45 1.77
C GLY A 60 2.64 9.17 1.78
N ARG A 61 3.03 8.06 2.42
CA ARG A 61 4.44 7.68 2.49
C ARG A 61 5.00 7.32 1.12
N ALA A 62 4.18 6.76 0.26
CA ALA A 62 4.56 6.41 -1.11
C ALA A 62 4.58 7.62 -2.05
N GLY A 63 4.14 8.77 -1.59
CA GLY A 63 4.09 9.97 -2.41
C GLY A 63 2.92 10.01 -3.39
N LEU A 64 1.88 9.25 -3.11
CA LEU A 64 0.69 9.19 -3.97
C LEU A 64 -0.45 10.00 -3.37
N THR A 65 -1.41 10.35 -4.21
CA THR A 65 -2.69 10.88 -3.74
C THR A 65 -3.69 9.75 -3.57
N VAL A 66 -4.71 9.98 -2.77
CA VAL A 66 -5.80 9.00 -2.60
C VAL A 66 -6.46 8.70 -3.93
N ASP A 67 -6.65 9.72 -4.76
CA ASP A 67 -7.27 9.54 -6.08
C ASP A 67 -6.44 8.64 -6.98
N GLU A 68 -5.12 8.81 -6.98
CA GLU A 68 -4.22 7.94 -7.73
C GLU A 68 -4.33 6.48 -7.27
N PHE A 69 -4.35 6.27 -5.97
CA PHE A 69 -4.48 4.95 -5.39
C PHE A 69 -5.80 4.30 -5.79
N LEU A 70 -6.91 5.03 -5.64
CA LEU A 70 -8.23 4.51 -5.96
C LEU A 70 -8.37 4.19 -7.44
N SER A 71 -7.78 5.00 -8.31
CA SER A 71 -7.81 4.76 -9.75
C SER A 71 -7.11 3.43 -10.11
N ALA A 72 -6.01 3.13 -9.46
CA ALA A 72 -5.27 1.90 -9.70
C ALA A 72 -5.94 0.67 -9.08
N LEU A 73 -6.86 0.88 -8.15
CA LEU A 73 -7.57 -0.21 -7.48
C LEU A 73 -8.59 -0.89 -8.39
N LYS A 74 -9.09 -0.20 -9.39
CA LYS A 74 -10.11 -0.71 -10.31
C LYS A 74 -9.60 -1.80 -11.23
#